data_e2069c0523b6a337898e1e8fd8f9ab41
#
_entry.id   e2069c0523b6a337898e1e8fd8f9ab41
#
_cell.length_a   1.000
_cell.length_b   1.000
_cell.length_c   1.000
_cell.angle_alpha   90.00
_cell.angle_beta   90.00
_cell.angle_gamma   90.00
#
_symmetry.space_group_name_H-M   'P 1'
#
loop_
_entity.id
_entity.type
_entity.pdbx_description
1 polymer ?
#
loop_
_entity_poly.entity_id
_entity_poly.type
_entity_poly.pdbx_seq_one_letter_code
_entity_poly.pdbx_strand_id
1 'polypeptide(L)'
;MHTVLILGAGFGGLELAACLSESVADEARVVLVDRSDSFMFGFAKMDVLFKGATEDSVRIPYRDLVRPGVEFRRETVTSIDPRTRRVVTDRSEYEPDTLVVALGADYEPGATPGFVEDGHEYYSIDGVGRLRARLDDFTGGRVLLGILSVPFKCPPAPYEGVLLLHDELVRRGLRDRTSIHVLSPMDSPIPVSAETSTALVEALAERGIEYSPGRLVHALDPSAHRARTRAGELDYDLFIGIPKHRVPDVVEASGLTVGGADGWVAVDQRTLATPFPGVYAIGDCADAPVPRAGVFAEDAARTVAAVIAARVRSTPQPEVKYRGRGACHIEFGGGLVGKVDADFLSGPAPVAPFVAPSAELAREKAEFAAARRRRWFTG
;
A
#
# COMPACT_ATOMS: atom_id res chain seq x y z
N MET A 1 5.98 30.04 -15.50
CA MET A 1 6.03 29.35 -14.21
C MET A 1 5.98 27.85 -14.49
N HIS A 2 6.90 27.09 -13.94
CA HIS A 2 7.01 25.65 -14.18
C HIS A 2 5.79 24.90 -13.63
N THR A 3 5.19 24.04 -14.40
CA THR A 3 4.00 23.27 -13.97
C THR A 3 4.38 21.82 -13.68
N VAL A 4 4.10 21.38 -12.46
CA VAL A 4 4.26 19.99 -12.02
C VAL A 4 2.86 19.37 -11.85
N LEU A 5 2.59 18.28 -12.57
CA LEU A 5 1.36 17.51 -12.42
C LEU A 5 1.66 16.21 -11.67
N ILE A 6 0.98 15.99 -10.56
CA ILE A 6 1.08 14.78 -9.74
C ILE A 6 -0.23 14.00 -9.87
N LEU A 7 -0.17 12.77 -10.35
CA LEU A 7 -1.31 11.88 -10.50
C LEU A 7 -1.36 10.91 -9.32
N GLY A 8 -2.38 11.04 -8.48
CA GLY A 8 -2.59 10.28 -7.25
C GLY A 8 -2.19 11.04 -5.99
N ALA A 9 -3.15 11.22 -5.08
CA ALA A 9 -2.98 11.89 -3.79
C ALA A 9 -2.86 10.87 -2.62
N GLY A 10 -2.16 9.76 -2.86
CA GLY A 10 -1.74 8.81 -1.83
C GLY A 10 -0.51 9.31 -1.06
N PHE A 11 0.16 8.38 -0.34
CA PHE A 11 1.39 8.69 0.43
C PHE A 11 2.45 9.43 -0.38
N GLY A 12 2.77 8.93 -1.59
CA GLY A 12 3.79 9.54 -2.43
C GLY A 12 3.38 10.91 -2.97
N GLY A 13 2.14 11.04 -3.48
CA GLY A 13 1.66 12.30 -4.05
C GLY A 13 1.52 13.40 -3.02
N LEU A 14 0.98 13.11 -1.83
CA LEU A 14 0.85 14.07 -0.73
C LEU A 14 2.21 14.52 -0.18
N GLU A 15 3.14 13.58 0.03
CA GLU A 15 4.50 13.95 0.48
C GLU A 15 5.23 14.76 -0.58
N LEU A 16 5.11 14.41 -1.87
CA LEU A 16 5.71 15.17 -2.95
C LEU A 16 5.14 16.59 -3.01
N ALA A 17 3.83 16.73 -2.94
CA ALA A 17 3.16 18.04 -2.93
C ALA A 17 3.61 18.90 -1.75
N ALA A 18 3.75 18.30 -0.56
CA ALA A 18 4.27 18.98 0.62
C ALA A 18 5.72 19.44 0.44
N CYS A 19 6.61 18.56 -0.05
CA CYS A 19 8.01 18.91 -0.30
C CYS A 19 8.16 20.00 -1.36
N LEU A 20 7.39 19.99 -2.43
CA LEU A 20 7.41 21.01 -3.48
C LEU A 20 6.84 22.34 -2.97
N SER A 21 5.78 22.31 -2.17
CA SER A 21 5.26 23.49 -1.49
C SER A 21 6.31 24.17 -0.60
N GLU A 22 7.07 23.36 0.15
CA GLU A 22 8.14 23.87 1.03
C GLU A 22 9.36 24.42 0.28
N SER A 23 9.62 23.89 -0.91
CA SER A 23 10.86 24.23 -1.63
C SER A 23 10.70 25.21 -2.79
N VAL A 24 9.59 25.14 -3.55
CA VAL A 24 9.42 25.88 -4.83
C VAL A 24 8.01 26.48 -5.01
N ALA A 25 7.27 26.76 -3.93
CA ALA A 25 5.90 27.26 -4.02
C ALA A 25 5.73 28.51 -4.91
N ASP A 26 6.70 29.43 -4.86
CA ASP A 26 6.68 30.68 -5.62
C ASP A 26 7.26 30.54 -7.04
N GLU A 27 7.90 29.41 -7.33
CA GLU A 27 8.62 29.16 -8.59
C GLU A 27 7.89 28.17 -9.50
N ALA A 28 7.04 27.31 -8.93
CA ALA A 28 6.29 26.28 -9.65
C ALA A 28 4.83 26.22 -9.23
N ARG A 29 3.96 25.87 -10.17
CA ARG A 29 2.57 25.50 -9.91
C ARG A 29 2.48 24.00 -9.79
N VAL A 30 2.04 23.48 -8.65
CA VAL A 30 1.82 22.05 -8.42
C VAL A 30 0.33 21.73 -8.51
N VAL A 31 -0.06 20.86 -9.43
CA VAL A 31 -1.42 20.35 -9.56
C VAL A 31 -1.43 18.89 -9.10
N LEU A 32 -2.20 18.60 -8.06
CA LEU A 32 -2.37 17.26 -7.49
C LEU A 32 -3.75 16.72 -7.88
N VAL A 33 -3.80 15.63 -8.63
CA VAL A 33 -5.04 15.04 -9.16
C VAL A 33 -5.32 13.71 -8.48
N ASP A 34 -6.54 13.52 -7.99
CA ASP A 34 -7.04 12.22 -7.50
C ASP A 34 -8.54 12.09 -7.78
N ARG A 35 -9.02 10.87 -8.01
CA ARG A 35 -10.44 10.57 -8.18
C ARG A 35 -11.24 10.64 -6.87
N SER A 36 -10.56 10.41 -5.75
CA SER A 36 -11.15 10.41 -4.41
C SER A 36 -11.32 11.83 -3.88
N ASP A 37 -12.18 12.00 -2.88
CA ASP A 37 -12.35 13.27 -2.16
C ASP A 37 -11.60 13.31 -0.84
N SER A 38 -10.97 12.20 -0.44
CA SER A 38 -10.32 12.05 0.84
C SER A 38 -9.17 11.04 0.80
N PHE A 39 -8.19 11.25 1.66
CA PHE A 39 -7.13 10.31 1.95
C PHE A 39 -7.54 9.38 3.09
N MET A 40 -7.05 8.13 3.04
CA MET A 40 -7.16 7.16 4.13
C MET A 40 -5.83 6.42 4.29
N PHE A 41 -5.34 6.31 5.52
CA PHE A 41 -4.21 5.43 5.80
C PHE A 41 -4.57 3.97 5.54
N GLY A 42 -3.69 3.21 4.88
CA GLY A 42 -3.95 1.80 4.57
C GLY A 42 -4.29 0.96 5.81
N PHE A 43 -3.56 1.19 6.90
CA PHE A 43 -3.77 0.49 8.17
C PHE A 43 -5.07 0.88 8.90
N ALA A 44 -5.64 2.06 8.64
CA ALA A 44 -6.90 2.49 9.24
C ALA A 44 -8.11 1.60 8.83
N LYS A 45 -7.98 0.86 7.74
CA LYS A 45 -8.95 -0.16 7.35
C LYS A 45 -9.07 -1.29 8.39
N MET A 46 -7.97 -1.63 9.07
CA MET A 46 -8.00 -2.57 10.21
C MET A 46 -8.75 -1.98 11.40
N ASP A 47 -8.66 -0.66 11.63
CA ASP A 47 -9.43 -0.02 12.70
C ASP A 47 -10.93 -0.03 12.40
N VAL A 48 -11.33 0.13 11.12
CA VAL A 48 -12.72 -0.04 10.68
C VAL A 48 -13.18 -1.48 10.82
N LEU A 49 -12.35 -2.45 10.43
CA LEU A 49 -12.72 -3.87 10.46
C LEU A 49 -12.82 -4.43 11.88
N PHE A 50 -11.87 -4.11 12.77
CA PHE A 50 -11.70 -4.78 14.05
C PHE A 50 -11.83 -3.89 15.29
N LYS A 51 -11.66 -2.56 15.16
CA LYS A 51 -11.59 -1.65 16.32
C LYS A 51 -12.80 -0.71 16.44
N GLY A 52 -13.86 -0.94 15.64
CA GLY A 52 -15.12 -0.18 15.73
C GLY A 52 -15.06 1.24 15.15
N ALA A 53 -13.99 1.60 14.43
CA ALA A 53 -13.96 2.87 13.70
C ALA A 53 -14.98 2.84 12.56
N THR A 54 -15.54 4.00 12.24
CA THR A 54 -16.37 4.16 11.03
C THR A 54 -15.49 4.58 9.85
N GLU A 55 -15.95 4.28 8.64
CA GLU A 55 -15.25 4.71 7.42
C GLU A 55 -15.03 6.23 7.41
N ASP A 56 -16.04 7.01 7.76
CA ASP A 56 -15.95 8.47 7.79
C ASP A 56 -14.93 8.98 8.83
N SER A 57 -14.79 8.30 9.97
CA SER A 57 -13.86 8.71 11.03
C SER A 57 -12.38 8.58 10.64
N VAL A 58 -12.08 7.73 9.66
CA VAL A 58 -10.71 7.47 9.18
C VAL A 58 -10.38 8.18 7.88
N ARG A 59 -11.34 8.90 7.28
CA ARG A 59 -11.14 9.72 6.07
C ARG A 59 -10.60 11.09 6.43
N ILE A 60 -9.65 11.58 5.65
CA ILE A 60 -9.10 12.95 5.75
C ILE A 60 -9.45 13.64 4.43
N PRO A 61 -10.43 14.58 4.44
CA PRO A 61 -10.89 15.22 3.21
C PRO A 61 -9.81 16.06 2.54
N TYR A 62 -9.65 15.94 1.22
CA TYR A 62 -8.69 16.77 0.47
C TYR A 62 -9.07 18.25 0.41
N ARG A 63 -10.33 18.63 0.71
CA ARG A 63 -10.71 20.03 0.90
C ARG A 63 -9.95 20.71 2.06
N ASP A 64 -9.40 19.92 3.00
CA ASP A 64 -8.61 20.42 4.13
C ASP A 64 -7.12 20.57 3.76
N LEU A 65 -6.73 20.23 2.52
CA LEU A 65 -5.36 20.37 2.03
C LEU A 65 -5.09 21.85 1.71
N VAL A 66 -4.29 22.48 2.56
CA VAL A 66 -3.90 23.89 2.42
C VAL A 66 -2.39 23.97 2.32
N ARG A 67 -1.86 24.07 1.11
CA ARG A 67 -0.42 24.13 0.84
C ARG A 67 -0.12 25.24 -0.18
N PRO A 68 0.79 26.19 0.09
CA PRO A 68 1.20 27.20 -0.88
C PRO A 68 1.68 26.55 -2.18
N GLY A 69 1.25 27.09 -3.33
CA GLY A 69 1.64 26.61 -4.66
C GLY A 69 1.02 25.28 -5.08
N VAL A 70 0.20 24.63 -4.25
CA VAL A 70 -0.45 23.34 -4.53
C VAL A 70 -1.94 23.53 -4.77
N GLU A 71 -2.42 23.00 -5.87
CA GLU A 71 -3.83 22.96 -6.25
C GLU A 71 -4.32 21.52 -6.33
N PHE A 72 -5.28 21.14 -5.49
CA PHE A 72 -5.92 19.82 -5.58
C PHE A 72 -7.08 19.85 -6.58
N ARG A 73 -7.14 18.83 -7.43
CA ARG A 73 -8.20 18.59 -8.40
C ARG A 73 -8.79 17.20 -8.21
N ARG A 74 -10.08 17.15 -7.88
CA ARG A 74 -10.82 15.89 -7.86
C ARG A 74 -11.23 15.51 -9.26
N GLU A 75 -10.40 14.71 -9.92
CA GLU A 75 -10.60 14.30 -11.32
C GLU A 75 -10.08 12.86 -11.49
N THR A 76 -10.69 12.13 -12.44
CA THR A 76 -10.27 10.78 -12.80
C THR A 76 -9.39 10.83 -14.05
N VAL A 77 -8.16 10.36 -13.95
CA VAL A 77 -7.25 10.24 -15.09
C VAL A 77 -7.76 9.17 -16.03
N THR A 78 -7.96 9.52 -17.31
CA THR A 78 -8.48 8.64 -18.35
C THR A 78 -7.45 8.30 -19.42
N SER A 79 -6.42 9.14 -19.59
CA SER A 79 -5.34 8.88 -20.55
C SER A 79 -4.06 9.58 -20.12
N ILE A 80 -2.91 8.94 -20.39
CA ILE A 80 -1.56 9.48 -20.18
C ILE A 80 -0.76 9.22 -21.45
N ASP A 81 -0.23 10.27 -22.08
CA ASP A 81 0.81 10.16 -23.08
C ASP A 81 2.17 10.56 -22.45
N PRO A 82 3.02 9.61 -22.10
CA PRO A 82 4.28 9.92 -21.43
C PRO A 82 5.30 10.62 -22.34
N ARG A 83 5.17 10.54 -23.66
CA ARG A 83 6.09 11.18 -24.62
C ARG A 83 5.93 12.69 -24.65
N THR A 84 4.68 13.14 -24.63
CA THR A 84 4.32 14.57 -24.61
C THR A 84 4.03 15.08 -23.22
N ARG A 85 3.87 14.20 -22.24
CA ARG A 85 3.35 14.44 -20.88
C ARG A 85 1.90 14.92 -20.85
N ARG A 86 1.17 14.76 -21.96
CA ARG A 86 -0.24 15.08 -22.02
C ARG A 86 -1.05 14.11 -21.17
N VAL A 87 -1.89 14.65 -20.29
CA VAL A 87 -2.80 13.89 -19.44
C VAL A 87 -4.21 14.38 -19.66
N VAL A 88 -5.12 13.43 -19.89
CA VAL A 88 -6.56 13.71 -19.99
C VAL A 88 -7.26 13.12 -18.76
N THR A 89 -8.15 13.89 -18.18
CA THR A 89 -9.05 13.47 -17.11
C THR A 89 -10.50 13.50 -17.58
N ASP A 90 -11.43 13.13 -16.70
CA ASP A 90 -12.88 13.25 -16.95
C ASP A 90 -13.36 14.72 -17.02
N ARG A 91 -12.50 15.71 -16.71
CA ARG A 91 -12.88 17.13 -16.65
C ARG A 91 -11.92 18.08 -17.34
N SER A 92 -10.65 17.71 -17.48
CA SER A 92 -9.58 18.61 -17.90
C SER A 92 -8.55 17.92 -18.78
N GLU A 93 -7.73 18.72 -19.42
CA GLU A 93 -6.55 18.30 -20.14
C GLU A 93 -5.34 19.08 -19.62
N TYR A 94 -4.19 18.41 -19.45
CA TYR A 94 -2.97 18.97 -18.90
C TYR A 94 -1.78 18.66 -19.81
N GLU A 95 -0.89 19.63 -19.95
CA GLU A 95 0.41 19.50 -20.61
C GLU A 95 1.50 20.07 -19.68
N PRO A 96 1.90 19.37 -18.60
CA PRO A 96 2.84 19.87 -17.62
C PRO A 96 4.29 19.83 -18.13
N ASP A 97 5.15 20.67 -17.53
CA ASP A 97 6.60 20.60 -17.73
C ASP A 97 7.22 19.36 -17.07
N THR A 98 6.61 18.91 -15.97
CA THR A 98 6.99 17.69 -15.26
C THR A 98 5.75 16.89 -14.84
N LEU A 99 5.76 15.59 -15.13
CA LEU A 99 4.70 14.64 -14.78
C LEU A 99 5.20 13.64 -13.75
N VAL A 100 4.43 13.42 -12.67
CA VAL A 100 4.72 12.39 -11.67
C VAL A 100 3.53 11.44 -11.55
N VAL A 101 3.76 10.17 -11.82
CA VAL A 101 2.78 9.10 -11.69
C VAL A 101 2.90 8.49 -10.29
N ALA A 102 1.91 8.74 -9.43
CA ALA A 102 1.81 8.28 -8.04
C ALA A 102 0.48 7.54 -7.79
N LEU A 103 -0.06 6.89 -8.83
CA LEU A 103 -1.39 6.29 -8.85
C LEU A 103 -1.51 4.99 -8.03
N GLY A 104 -0.38 4.52 -7.45
CA GLY A 104 -0.37 3.34 -6.61
C GLY A 104 -0.64 2.04 -7.38
N ALA A 105 -1.27 1.08 -6.73
CA ALA A 105 -1.63 -0.20 -7.31
C ALA A 105 -3.09 -0.53 -7.08
N ASP A 106 -3.74 -1.04 -8.10
CA ASP A 106 -5.08 -1.63 -8.08
C ASP A 106 -5.02 -3.14 -7.80
N TYR A 107 -6.16 -3.78 -7.71
CA TYR A 107 -6.32 -5.20 -7.46
C TYR A 107 -6.93 -5.91 -8.66
N GLU A 108 -6.55 -7.18 -8.84
CA GLU A 108 -7.09 -8.08 -9.86
C GLU A 108 -7.67 -9.34 -9.19
N PRO A 109 -8.84 -9.24 -8.53
CA PRO A 109 -9.44 -10.38 -7.81
C PRO A 109 -9.78 -11.53 -8.76
N GLY A 110 -10.12 -11.26 -10.01
CA GLY A 110 -10.38 -12.27 -11.03
C GLY A 110 -9.17 -13.08 -11.47
N ALA A 111 -7.94 -12.69 -11.08
CA ALA A 111 -6.73 -13.48 -11.35
C ALA A 111 -6.71 -14.82 -10.61
N THR A 112 -7.50 -14.97 -9.53
CA THR A 112 -7.71 -16.23 -8.83
C THR A 112 -9.14 -16.70 -9.08
N PRO A 113 -9.36 -17.73 -9.92
CA PRO A 113 -10.70 -18.27 -10.21
C PRO A 113 -11.48 -18.59 -8.93
N GLY A 114 -12.74 -18.23 -8.87
CA GLY A 114 -13.64 -18.43 -7.73
C GLY A 114 -13.50 -17.39 -6.60
N PHE A 115 -12.47 -16.55 -6.64
CA PHE A 115 -12.26 -15.56 -5.57
C PHE A 115 -13.28 -14.42 -5.60
N VAL A 116 -13.73 -14.02 -6.78
CA VAL A 116 -14.76 -12.95 -6.91
C VAL A 116 -16.09 -13.40 -6.33
N GLU A 117 -16.40 -14.69 -6.48
CA GLU A 117 -17.67 -15.30 -6.08
C GLU A 117 -17.77 -15.58 -4.57
N ASP A 118 -16.67 -16.02 -3.93
CA ASP A 118 -16.70 -16.51 -2.54
C ASP A 118 -15.53 -16.00 -1.66
N GLY A 119 -14.64 -15.21 -2.22
CA GLY A 119 -13.51 -14.62 -1.50
C GLY A 119 -13.86 -13.28 -0.85
N HIS A 120 -13.17 -12.99 0.25
CA HIS A 120 -13.24 -11.71 0.95
C HIS A 120 -11.83 -11.10 1.05
N GLU A 121 -11.74 -9.78 1.18
CA GLU A 121 -10.48 -9.06 1.32
C GLU A 121 -10.66 -7.80 2.18
N TYR A 122 -9.57 -7.22 2.66
CA TYR A 122 -9.56 -5.98 3.46
C TYR A 122 -8.55 -4.94 2.96
N TYR A 123 -8.10 -5.08 1.73
CA TYR A 123 -7.19 -4.13 1.09
C TYR A 123 -7.95 -2.94 0.47
N SER A 124 -9.20 -3.13 0.05
CA SER A 124 -10.11 -2.06 -0.33
C SER A 124 -11.08 -1.72 0.81
N ILE A 125 -11.64 -0.50 0.81
CA ILE A 125 -12.63 -0.13 1.82
C ILE A 125 -13.97 -0.87 1.60
N ASP A 126 -14.32 -1.10 0.34
CA ASP A 126 -15.50 -1.91 -0.02
C ASP A 126 -15.34 -3.36 0.43
N GLY A 127 -14.11 -3.92 0.31
CA GLY A 127 -13.78 -5.25 0.82
C GLY A 127 -13.91 -5.33 2.33
N VAL A 128 -13.44 -4.31 3.05
CA VAL A 128 -13.62 -4.20 4.51
C VAL A 128 -15.11 -4.24 4.87
N GLY A 129 -15.96 -3.47 4.17
CA GLY A 129 -17.40 -3.48 4.42
C GLY A 129 -18.02 -4.86 4.21
N ARG A 130 -17.69 -5.54 3.11
CA ARG A 130 -18.19 -6.90 2.84
C ARG A 130 -17.67 -7.93 3.86
N LEU A 131 -16.37 -7.89 4.18
CA LEU A 131 -15.79 -8.81 5.16
C LEU A 131 -16.38 -8.58 6.55
N ARG A 132 -16.61 -7.32 6.97
CA ARG A 132 -17.23 -7.00 8.24
C ARG A 132 -18.64 -7.60 8.34
N ALA A 133 -19.48 -7.38 7.32
CA ALA A 133 -20.83 -7.97 7.28
C ALA A 133 -20.76 -9.50 7.36
N ARG A 134 -19.82 -10.14 6.65
CA ARG A 134 -19.62 -11.59 6.71
C ARG A 134 -19.15 -12.07 8.09
N LEU A 135 -18.29 -11.30 8.75
CA LEU A 135 -17.83 -11.60 10.12
C LEU A 135 -18.97 -11.46 11.13
N ASP A 136 -19.86 -10.49 10.98
CA ASP A 136 -20.99 -10.28 11.89
C ASP A 136 -21.89 -11.54 11.93
N ASP A 137 -22.09 -12.21 10.79
CA ASP A 137 -22.86 -13.45 10.66
C ASP A 137 -22.03 -14.71 10.98
N PHE A 138 -20.72 -14.60 11.14
CA PHE A 138 -19.84 -15.74 11.36
C PHE A 138 -19.98 -16.29 12.77
N THR A 139 -20.26 -17.59 12.88
CA THR A 139 -20.52 -18.28 14.18
C THR A 139 -19.44 -19.29 14.56
N GLY A 140 -18.37 -19.39 13.80
CA GLY A 140 -17.28 -20.36 13.96
C GLY A 140 -17.08 -21.19 12.69
N GLY A 141 -16.01 -21.95 12.64
CA GLY A 141 -15.63 -22.79 11.48
C GLY A 141 -14.17 -22.58 11.07
N ARG A 142 -13.87 -22.90 9.83
CA ARG A 142 -12.50 -22.83 9.26
C ARG A 142 -12.30 -21.52 8.50
N VAL A 143 -11.39 -20.71 8.99
CA VAL A 143 -10.95 -19.48 8.30
C VAL A 143 -9.65 -19.78 7.59
N LEU A 144 -9.62 -19.62 6.27
CA LEU A 144 -8.38 -19.60 5.50
C LEU A 144 -8.04 -18.17 5.10
N LEU A 145 -6.80 -17.74 5.34
CA LEU A 145 -6.24 -16.55 4.73
C LEU A 145 -5.20 -16.96 3.69
N GLY A 146 -5.38 -16.54 2.43
CA GLY A 146 -4.46 -16.82 1.33
C GLY A 146 -3.82 -15.57 0.77
N ILE A 147 -2.48 -15.52 0.68
CA ILE A 147 -1.77 -14.56 -0.15
C ILE A 147 -1.77 -15.11 -1.56
N LEU A 148 -2.50 -14.45 -2.48
CA LEU A 148 -2.82 -15.01 -3.80
C LEU A 148 -1.79 -14.64 -4.88
N SER A 149 -0.89 -13.70 -4.59
CA SER A 149 0.17 -13.29 -5.50
C SER A 149 1.25 -12.49 -4.77
N VAL A 150 2.43 -12.40 -5.36
CA VAL A 150 3.51 -11.47 -5.00
C VAL A 150 3.92 -10.71 -6.26
N PRO A 151 4.30 -9.43 -6.15
CA PRO A 151 4.29 -8.59 -4.95
C PRO A 151 2.90 -8.08 -4.57
N PHE A 152 2.72 -7.70 -3.31
CA PHE A 152 1.51 -7.08 -2.79
C PHE A 152 1.85 -5.94 -1.82
N LYS A 153 0.86 -5.08 -1.52
CA LYS A 153 1.02 -3.94 -0.62
C LYS A 153 1.13 -4.38 0.84
N CYS A 154 2.01 -3.70 1.60
CA CYS A 154 2.14 -3.89 3.05
C CYS A 154 2.37 -5.36 3.43
N PRO A 155 3.58 -5.90 3.24
CA PRO A 155 3.87 -7.31 3.51
C PRO A 155 3.43 -7.84 4.89
N PRO A 156 3.44 -7.05 6.01
CA PRO A 156 2.93 -7.49 7.29
C PRO A 156 1.40 -7.62 7.36
N ALA A 157 0.63 -6.90 6.53
CA ALA A 157 -0.83 -6.79 6.68
C ALA A 157 -1.59 -8.12 6.69
N PRO A 158 -1.22 -9.18 5.96
CA PRO A 158 -1.88 -10.48 6.08
C PRO A 158 -1.80 -11.06 7.50
N TYR A 159 -0.65 -10.91 8.13
CA TYR A 159 -0.39 -11.41 9.48
C TYR A 159 -1.06 -10.54 10.54
N GLU A 160 -1.01 -9.20 10.39
CA GLU A 160 -1.78 -8.27 11.21
C GLU A 160 -3.27 -8.61 11.19
N GLY A 161 -3.81 -8.86 10.00
CA GLY A 161 -5.24 -9.18 9.81
C GLY A 161 -5.68 -10.41 10.59
N VAL A 162 -4.91 -11.50 10.59
CA VAL A 162 -5.29 -12.72 11.33
C VAL A 162 -5.05 -12.62 12.84
N LEU A 163 -4.04 -11.84 13.28
CA LEU A 163 -3.82 -11.57 14.70
C LEU A 163 -4.95 -10.73 15.29
N LEU A 164 -5.41 -9.70 14.55
CA LEU A 164 -6.56 -8.90 14.95
C LEU A 164 -7.88 -9.68 14.83
N LEU A 165 -8.03 -10.55 13.83
CA LEU A 165 -9.17 -11.46 13.72
C LEU A 165 -9.22 -12.42 14.91
N HIS A 166 -8.09 -12.95 15.34
CA HIS A 166 -8.02 -13.78 16.56
C HIS A 166 -8.59 -13.03 17.76
N ASP A 167 -8.16 -11.78 17.99
CA ASP A 167 -8.64 -10.96 19.11
C ASP A 167 -10.15 -10.71 19.02
N GLU A 168 -10.67 -10.45 17.83
CA GLU A 168 -12.11 -10.29 17.57
C GLU A 168 -12.89 -11.57 17.88
N LEU A 169 -12.38 -12.73 17.48
CA LEU A 169 -13.00 -14.02 17.78
C LEU A 169 -12.97 -14.36 19.27
N VAL A 170 -11.90 -14.02 19.98
CA VAL A 170 -11.82 -14.14 21.44
C VAL A 170 -12.88 -13.24 22.11
N ARG A 171 -12.95 -11.97 21.71
CA ARG A 171 -13.92 -11.00 22.23
C ARG A 171 -15.36 -11.46 22.03
N ARG A 172 -15.64 -12.17 20.93
CA ARG A 172 -16.97 -12.72 20.60
C ARG A 172 -17.23 -14.11 21.18
N GLY A 173 -16.29 -14.74 21.89
CA GLY A 173 -16.40 -16.11 22.39
C GLY A 173 -16.49 -17.17 21.29
N LEU A 174 -15.89 -16.90 20.12
CA LEU A 174 -15.91 -17.78 18.95
C LEU A 174 -14.57 -18.51 18.72
N ARG A 175 -13.49 -18.11 19.42
CA ARG A 175 -12.13 -18.59 19.12
C ARG A 175 -12.00 -20.10 19.25
N ASP A 176 -12.57 -20.72 20.28
CA ASP A 176 -12.45 -22.17 20.56
C ASP A 176 -13.14 -23.06 19.51
N ARG A 177 -14.05 -22.49 18.73
CA ARG A 177 -14.75 -23.19 17.63
C ARG A 177 -14.36 -22.68 16.25
N THR A 178 -13.22 -21.97 16.17
CA THR A 178 -12.70 -21.46 14.90
C THR A 178 -11.25 -21.88 14.72
N SER A 179 -10.94 -22.55 13.61
CA SER A 179 -9.56 -22.72 13.16
C SER A 179 -9.18 -21.59 12.21
N ILE A 180 -7.92 -21.13 12.29
CA ILE A 180 -7.37 -20.11 11.40
C ILE A 180 -6.11 -20.67 10.78
N HIS A 181 -6.00 -20.59 9.45
CA HIS A 181 -4.84 -21.07 8.71
C HIS A 181 -4.41 -20.04 7.67
N VAL A 182 -3.15 -19.63 7.72
CA VAL A 182 -2.53 -18.69 6.78
C VAL A 182 -1.71 -19.44 5.75
N LEU A 183 -1.99 -19.19 4.48
CA LEU A 183 -1.29 -19.76 3.32
C LEU A 183 -0.51 -18.65 2.60
N SER A 184 0.80 -18.82 2.49
CA SER A 184 1.68 -17.84 1.85
C SER A 184 2.50 -18.48 0.74
N PRO A 185 2.61 -17.87 -0.45
CA PRO A 185 3.53 -18.33 -1.49
C PRO A 185 5.00 -18.09 -1.14
N MET A 186 5.28 -17.25 -0.13
CA MET A 186 6.64 -16.93 0.33
C MET A 186 7.12 -17.93 1.38
N ASP A 187 8.44 -18.13 1.47
CA ASP A 187 9.06 -19.04 2.45
C ASP A 187 9.05 -18.48 3.88
N SER A 188 8.91 -17.15 4.03
CA SER A 188 8.83 -16.48 5.34
C SER A 188 7.93 -15.24 5.25
N PRO A 189 7.34 -14.77 6.38
CA PRO A 189 6.46 -13.60 6.40
C PRO A 189 7.10 -12.33 5.85
N ILE A 190 8.31 -12.01 6.28
CA ILE A 190 9.08 -10.81 5.90
C ILE A 190 10.49 -11.24 5.49
N PRO A 191 10.71 -11.62 4.22
CA PRO A 191 11.98 -12.23 3.78
C PRO A 191 13.23 -11.38 4.06
N VAL A 192 13.10 -10.05 4.11
CA VAL A 192 14.20 -9.12 4.40
C VAL A 192 14.54 -9.02 5.88
N SER A 193 13.70 -9.53 6.79
CA SER A 193 13.90 -9.48 8.24
C SER A 193 13.56 -10.82 8.88
N ALA A 194 14.60 -11.62 9.17
CA ALA A 194 14.44 -12.91 9.83
C ALA A 194 13.84 -12.76 11.24
N GLU A 195 14.24 -11.72 11.98
CA GLU A 195 13.73 -11.45 13.32
C GLU A 195 12.23 -11.12 13.29
N THR A 196 11.79 -10.28 12.37
CA THR A 196 10.36 -9.97 12.20
C THR A 196 9.57 -11.22 11.79
N SER A 197 10.12 -12.03 10.88
CA SER A 197 9.49 -13.28 10.43
C SER A 197 9.32 -14.25 11.59
N THR A 198 10.36 -14.44 12.41
CA THR A 198 10.32 -15.31 13.59
C THR A 198 9.26 -14.82 14.57
N ALA A 199 9.27 -13.54 14.93
CA ALA A 199 8.30 -12.96 15.86
C ALA A 199 6.85 -13.12 15.38
N LEU A 200 6.59 -12.96 14.08
CA LEU A 200 5.25 -13.17 13.51
C LEU A 200 4.85 -14.64 13.56
N VAL A 201 5.72 -15.57 13.19
CA VAL A 201 5.42 -17.01 13.23
C VAL A 201 5.19 -17.48 14.68
N GLU A 202 5.97 -17.01 15.64
CA GLU A 202 5.75 -17.29 17.05
C GLU A 202 4.41 -16.74 17.54
N ALA A 203 4.08 -15.48 17.20
CA ALA A 203 2.81 -14.87 17.57
C ALA A 203 1.58 -15.61 16.98
N LEU A 204 1.70 -16.16 15.76
CA LEU A 204 0.67 -17.03 15.16
C LEU A 204 0.55 -18.34 15.93
N ALA A 205 1.68 -19.01 16.19
CA ALA A 205 1.73 -20.30 16.89
C ALA A 205 1.16 -20.21 18.33
N GLU A 206 1.53 -19.17 19.09
CA GLU A 206 0.99 -18.91 20.44
C GLU A 206 -0.53 -18.78 20.48
N ARG A 207 -1.13 -18.35 19.38
CA ARG A 207 -2.60 -18.19 19.21
C ARG A 207 -3.27 -19.37 18.54
N GLY A 208 -2.53 -20.47 18.27
CA GLY A 208 -3.04 -21.63 17.58
C GLY A 208 -3.50 -21.31 16.15
N ILE A 209 -2.82 -20.37 15.48
CA ILE A 209 -3.03 -20.04 14.07
C ILE A 209 -2.00 -20.84 13.26
N GLU A 210 -2.49 -21.66 12.33
CA GLU A 210 -1.64 -22.45 11.45
C GLU A 210 -1.02 -21.56 10.36
N TYR A 211 0.26 -21.79 10.03
CA TYR A 211 0.96 -21.07 8.96
C TYR A 211 1.64 -22.06 8.02
N SER A 212 1.35 -21.97 6.73
CA SER A 212 1.96 -22.76 5.66
C SER A 212 2.73 -21.85 4.67
N PRO A 213 4.06 -21.72 4.82
CA PRO A 213 4.90 -21.07 3.84
C PRO A 213 5.01 -21.87 2.54
N GLY A 214 5.39 -21.22 1.43
CA GLY A 214 5.54 -21.86 0.11
C GLY A 214 4.23 -22.39 -0.48
N ARG A 215 3.07 -21.99 0.04
CA ARG A 215 1.77 -22.54 -0.34
C ARG A 215 0.84 -21.50 -0.97
N LEU A 216 0.74 -21.54 -2.29
CA LEU A 216 -0.13 -20.64 -3.06
C LEU A 216 -1.52 -21.28 -3.26
N VAL A 217 -2.57 -20.52 -2.99
CA VAL A 217 -3.93 -20.82 -3.43
C VAL A 217 -4.09 -20.30 -4.86
N HIS A 218 -4.37 -21.17 -5.80
CA HIS A 218 -4.48 -20.84 -7.23
C HIS A 218 -5.93 -20.80 -7.74
N ALA A 219 -6.89 -21.34 -6.99
CA ALA A 219 -8.32 -21.26 -7.28
C ALA A 219 -9.15 -21.54 -6.03
N LEU A 220 -10.38 -21.04 -6.01
CA LEU A 220 -11.45 -21.46 -5.10
C LEU A 220 -12.49 -22.24 -5.87
N ASP A 221 -13.16 -23.18 -5.18
CA ASP A 221 -14.40 -23.82 -5.60
C ASP A 221 -15.54 -23.29 -4.69
N PRO A 222 -16.30 -22.28 -5.14
CA PRO A 222 -17.35 -21.67 -4.34
C PRO A 222 -18.46 -22.65 -3.96
N SER A 223 -18.74 -23.64 -4.83
CA SER A 223 -19.83 -24.60 -4.60
C SER A 223 -19.51 -25.62 -3.50
N ALA A 224 -18.22 -25.92 -3.32
CA ALA A 224 -17.73 -26.87 -2.32
C ALA A 224 -17.05 -26.17 -1.13
N HIS A 225 -16.91 -24.83 -1.14
CA HIS A 225 -16.12 -24.05 -0.19
C HIS A 225 -14.71 -24.62 -0.01
N ARG A 226 -13.97 -24.75 -1.13
CA ARG A 226 -12.62 -25.32 -1.15
C ARG A 226 -11.59 -24.42 -1.81
N ALA A 227 -10.46 -24.27 -1.16
CA ALA A 227 -9.28 -23.65 -1.71
C ALA A 227 -8.35 -24.70 -2.34
N ARG A 228 -7.93 -24.50 -3.59
CA ARG A 228 -7.07 -25.39 -4.33
C ARG A 228 -5.63 -24.92 -4.31
N THR A 229 -4.72 -25.82 -3.89
CA THR A 229 -3.27 -25.61 -3.90
C THR A 229 -2.57 -26.75 -4.61
N ARG A 230 -1.29 -26.60 -4.95
CA ARG A 230 -0.51 -27.73 -5.51
C ARG A 230 -0.37 -28.91 -4.54
N ALA A 231 -0.48 -28.67 -3.25
CA ALA A 231 -0.37 -29.69 -2.20
C ALA A 231 -1.72 -30.32 -1.83
N GLY A 232 -2.79 -30.01 -2.54
CA GLY A 232 -4.14 -30.52 -2.31
C GLY A 232 -5.17 -29.43 -2.04
N GLU A 233 -6.37 -29.84 -1.70
CA GLU A 233 -7.50 -28.96 -1.42
C GLU A 233 -7.67 -28.78 0.09
N LEU A 234 -8.21 -27.61 0.48
CA LEU A 234 -8.51 -27.24 1.86
C LEU A 234 -9.93 -26.70 1.92
N ASP A 235 -10.75 -27.28 2.79
CA ASP A 235 -12.09 -26.77 3.01
C ASP A 235 -12.05 -25.49 3.87
N TYR A 236 -12.98 -24.56 3.64
CA TYR A 236 -13.14 -23.36 4.45
C TYR A 236 -14.63 -23.02 4.69
N ASP A 237 -14.90 -22.27 5.74
CA ASP A 237 -16.20 -21.68 6.02
C ASP A 237 -16.14 -20.15 5.79
N LEU A 238 -14.90 -19.58 5.79
CA LEU A 238 -14.61 -18.20 5.41
C LEU A 238 -13.23 -18.15 4.73
N PHE A 239 -13.18 -17.65 3.51
CA PHE A 239 -11.92 -17.39 2.80
C PHE A 239 -11.62 -15.89 2.75
N ILE A 240 -10.44 -15.52 3.24
CA ILE A 240 -9.90 -14.15 3.15
C ILE A 240 -8.68 -14.20 2.24
N GLY A 241 -8.65 -13.40 1.18
CA GLY A 241 -7.56 -13.42 0.21
C GLY A 241 -6.89 -12.05 0.07
N ILE A 242 -5.56 -12.07 -0.09
CA ILE A 242 -4.83 -10.89 -0.55
C ILE A 242 -4.74 -10.98 -2.06
N PRO A 243 -5.55 -10.22 -2.81
CA PRO A 243 -5.66 -10.38 -4.25
C PRO A 243 -4.37 -9.99 -4.98
N LYS A 244 -4.23 -10.44 -6.23
CA LYS A 244 -3.14 -9.96 -7.08
C LYS A 244 -3.20 -8.45 -7.23
N HIS A 245 -2.04 -7.81 -7.13
CA HIS A 245 -1.85 -6.39 -7.34
C HIS A 245 -1.31 -6.11 -8.74
N ARG A 246 -1.72 -5.00 -9.31
CA ARG A 246 -1.30 -4.52 -10.64
C ARG A 246 -1.29 -3.00 -10.68
N VAL A 247 -0.67 -2.41 -11.68
CA VAL A 247 -0.84 -0.97 -11.93
C VAL A 247 -2.29 -0.69 -12.37
N PRO A 248 -2.80 0.55 -12.15
CA PRO A 248 -4.09 0.95 -12.72
C PRO A 248 -4.12 0.83 -14.24
N ASP A 249 -5.30 0.52 -14.82
CA ASP A 249 -5.50 0.34 -16.26
C ASP A 249 -4.95 1.50 -17.10
N VAL A 250 -5.14 2.74 -16.64
CA VAL A 250 -4.64 3.93 -17.33
C VAL A 250 -3.12 3.99 -17.41
N VAL A 251 -2.41 3.44 -16.41
CA VAL A 251 -0.95 3.35 -16.39
C VAL A 251 -0.47 2.28 -17.35
N GLU A 252 -1.12 1.13 -17.37
CA GLU A 252 -0.80 0.04 -18.31
C GLU A 252 -1.05 0.50 -19.77
N ALA A 253 -2.21 1.09 -20.03
CA ALA A 253 -2.60 1.59 -21.36
C ALA A 253 -1.68 2.72 -21.89
N SER A 254 -1.01 3.45 -20.99
CA SER A 254 -0.07 4.53 -21.37
C SER A 254 1.24 4.04 -21.98
N GLY A 255 1.57 2.76 -21.83
CA GLY A 255 2.86 2.19 -22.21
C GLY A 255 4.01 2.50 -21.24
N LEU A 256 3.75 3.09 -20.07
CA LEU A 256 4.74 3.34 -19.02
C LEU A 256 5.33 2.05 -18.41
N THR A 257 4.64 0.92 -18.56
CA THR A 257 5.05 -0.39 -18.04
C THR A 257 6.03 -1.12 -18.95
N VAL A 258 6.27 -0.61 -20.14
CA VAL A 258 7.22 -1.21 -21.10
C VAL A 258 8.63 -1.13 -20.55
N GLY A 259 9.27 -2.30 -20.36
CA GLY A 259 10.61 -2.42 -19.78
C GLY A 259 10.66 -2.54 -18.27
N GLY A 260 9.52 -2.44 -17.58
CA GLY A 260 9.38 -2.77 -16.15
C GLY A 260 9.14 -4.26 -15.93
N ALA A 261 9.54 -4.77 -14.76
CA ALA A 261 9.26 -6.15 -14.38
C ALA A 261 7.78 -6.33 -14.04
N ASP A 262 7.20 -7.46 -14.45
CA ASP A 262 5.84 -7.89 -14.09
C ASP A 262 4.72 -6.85 -14.33
N GLY A 263 4.91 -5.95 -15.32
CA GLY A 263 3.93 -4.93 -15.67
C GLY A 263 3.92 -3.69 -14.76
N TRP A 264 4.98 -3.46 -13.98
CA TRP A 264 5.18 -2.23 -13.20
C TRP A 264 5.88 -1.14 -14.03
N VAL A 265 5.80 0.12 -13.59
CA VAL A 265 6.42 1.23 -14.32
C VAL A 265 7.93 1.21 -14.17
N ALA A 266 8.66 1.06 -15.28
CA ALA A 266 10.11 1.10 -15.31
C ALA A 266 10.65 2.44 -14.81
N VAL A 267 11.57 2.40 -13.84
CA VAL A 267 12.22 3.59 -13.28
C VAL A 267 13.72 3.39 -13.07
N ASP A 268 14.47 4.46 -13.17
CA ASP A 268 15.82 4.50 -12.62
C ASP A 268 15.76 4.41 -11.09
N GLN A 269 16.42 3.42 -10.51
CA GLN A 269 16.33 3.11 -9.09
C GLN A 269 16.90 4.19 -8.17
N ARG A 270 17.63 5.16 -8.68
CA ARG A 270 18.24 6.25 -7.89
C ARG A 270 17.42 7.53 -7.93
N THR A 271 16.81 7.82 -9.07
CA THR A 271 16.12 9.09 -9.35
C THR A 271 14.63 8.95 -9.52
N LEU A 272 14.15 7.71 -9.72
CA LEU A 272 12.74 7.36 -10.02
C LEU A 272 12.24 7.97 -11.34
N ALA A 273 13.16 8.41 -12.20
CA ALA A 273 12.84 8.85 -13.55
C ALA A 273 12.44 7.65 -14.42
N THR A 274 11.40 7.82 -15.22
CA THR A 274 11.04 6.85 -16.25
C THR A 274 11.93 7.03 -17.50
N PRO A 275 11.89 6.13 -18.49
CA PRO A 275 12.54 6.35 -19.77
C PRO A 275 12.06 7.59 -20.55
N PHE A 276 10.94 8.20 -20.12
CA PHE A 276 10.38 9.39 -20.77
C PHE A 276 10.87 10.67 -20.08
N PRO A 277 11.49 11.61 -20.82
CA PRO A 277 12.05 12.84 -20.23
C PRO A 277 11.00 13.68 -19.48
N GLY A 278 11.27 13.99 -18.20
CA GLY A 278 10.39 14.79 -17.36
C GLY A 278 9.22 14.01 -16.78
N VAL A 279 9.21 12.68 -16.90
CA VAL A 279 8.22 11.79 -16.30
C VAL A 279 8.86 10.94 -15.21
N TYR A 280 8.26 10.93 -14.03
CA TYR A 280 8.69 10.15 -12.87
C TYR A 280 7.56 9.21 -12.44
N ALA A 281 7.90 8.10 -11.80
CA ALA A 281 6.91 7.24 -11.13
C ALA A 281 7.37 6.92 -9.71
N ILE A 282 6.45 7.04 -8.75
CA ILE A 282 6.73 6.82 -7.32
C ILE A 282 5.65 5.97 -6.64
N GLY A 283 6.04 5.30 -5.56
CA GLY A 283 5.15 4.44 -4.80
C GLY A 283 4.85 3.12 -5.48
N ASP A 284 3.68 2.55 -5.18
CA ASP A 284 3.38 1.15 -5.51
C ASP A 284 3.29 0.84 -7.00
N CYS A 285 3.12 1.84 -7.88
CA CYS A 285 3.15 1.65 -9.34
C CYS A 285 4.57 1.51 -9.92
N ALA A 286 5.60 1.98 -9.22
CA ALA A 286 6.96 1.97 -9.70
C ALA A 286 7.64 0.60 -9.55
N ASP A 287 8.43 0.20 -10.54
CA ASP A 287 9.32 -0.97 -10.48
C ASP A 287 10.60 -0.61 -9.72
N ALA A 288 10.44 -0.36 -8.42
CA ALA A 288 11.54 -0.11 -7.50
C ALA A 288 11.78 -1.36 -6.63
N PRO A 289 13.04 -1.71 -6.31
CA PRO A 289 13.38 -2.94 -5.58
C PRO A 289 13.12 -2.80 -4.06
N VAL A 290 11.92 -2.35 -3.72
CA VAL A 290 11.43 -2.18 -2.34
C VAL A 290 10.02 -2.76 -2.23
N PRO A 291 9.58 -3.16 -1.04
CA PRO A 291 8.19 -3.56 -0.83
C PRO A 291 7.23 -2.41 -1.13
N ARG A 292 6.03 -2.72 -1.59
CA ARG A 292 4.97 -1.75 -1.82
C ARG A 292 4.37 -1.31 -0.49
N ALA A 293 4.77 -0.14 -0.03
CA ALA A 293 4.26 0.45 1.21
C ALA A 293 4.40 1.98 1.19
N GLY A 294 3.48 2.66 1.87
CA GLY A 294 3.40 4.12 1.87
C GLY A 294 4.68 4.82 2.32
N VAL A 295 5.40 4.25 3.29
CA VAL A 295 6.67 4.81 3.80
C VAL A 295 7.78 4.86 2.74
N PHE A 296 7.82 3.89 1.83
CA PHE A 296 8.77 3.91 0.71
C PHE A 296 8.33 4.87 -0.40
N ALA A 297 7.02 5.08 -0.57
CA ALA A 297 6.49 6.11 -1.45
C ALA A 297 6.82 7.53 -0.93
N GLU A 298 6.83 7.76 0.39
CA GLU A 298 7.28 9.01 1.00
C GLU A 298 8.78 9.27 0.73
N ASP A 299 9.65 8.27 0.91
CA ASP A 299 11.10 8.41 0.64
C ASP A 299 11.37 8.67 -0.86
N ALA A 300 10.60 8.01 -1.72
CA ALA A 300 10.60 8.25 -3.17
C ALA A 300 10.19 9.69 -3.51
N ALA A 301 9.14 10.19 -2.87
CA ALA A 301 8.64 11.54 -3.06
C ALA A 301 9.67 12.61 -2.69
N ARG A 302 10.39 12.45 -1.57
CA ARG A 302 11.46 13.36 -1.14
C ARG A 302 12.61 13.39 -2.14
N THR A 303 12.98 12.23 -2.69
CA THR A 303 14.01 12.11 -3.72
C THR A 303 13.59 12.87 -4.98
N VAL A 304 12.38 12.62 -5.48
CA VAL A 304 11.86 13.25 -6.70
C VAL A 304 11.64 14.75 -6.49
N ALA A 305 11.21 15.19 -5.29
CA ALA A 305 11.06 16.61 -4.98
C ALA A 305 12.36 17.39 -5.14
N ALA A 306 13.49 16.85 -4.64
CA ALA A 306 14.80 17.48 -4.79
C ALA A 306 15.23 17.58 -6.24
N VAL A 307 14.98 16.54 -7.06
CA VAL A 307 15.25 16.53 -8.50
C VAL A 307 14.41 17.58 -9.24
N ILE A 308 13.10 17.65 -8.93
CA ILE A 308 12.18 18.61 -9.54
C ILE A 308 12.56 20.04 -9.14
N ALA A 309 12.89 20.31 -7.87
CA ALA A 309 13.30 21.64 -7.42
C ALA A 309 14.55 22.14 -8.14
N ALA A 310 15.55 21.28 -8.35
CA ALA A 310 16.73 21.62 -9.13
C ALA A 310 16.38 21.93 -10.61
N ARG A 311 15.46 21.15 -11.20
CA ARG A 311 14.98 21.38 -12.57
C ARG A 311 14.23 22.71 -12.70
N VAL A 312 13.35 23.04 -11.76
CA VAL A 312 12.61 24.30 -11.71
C VAL A 312 13.59 25.50 -11.69
N ARG A 313 14.66 25.39 -10.90
CA ARG A 313 15.68 26.43 -10.75
C ARG A 313 16.77 26.41 -11.83
N SER A 314 16.72 25.45 -12.74
CA SER A 314 17.77 25.24 -13.74
C SER A 314 19.17 25.09 -13.11
N THR A 315 19.25 24.49 -11.92
CA THR A 315 20.49 24.17 -11.22
C THR A 315 20.95 22.74 -11.52
N PRO A 316 22.22 22.39 -11.30
CA PRO A 316 22.69 21.01 -11.44
C PRO A 316 21.83 20.06 -10.60
N GLN A 317 21.59 18.86 -11.15
CA GLN A 317 20.84 17.82 -10.43
C GLN A 317 21.56 17.47 -9.14
N PRO A 318 20.85 17.46 -7.98
CA PRO A 318 21.45 17.13 -6.71
C PRO A 318 21.91 15.66 -6.66
N GLU A 319 22.94 15.38 -5.89
CA GLU A 319 23.44 14.00 -5.65
C GLU A 319 22.53 13.20 -4.70
N VAL A 320 21.21 13.40 -4.83
CA VAL A 320 20.24 12.61 -4.07
C VAL A 320 20.03 11.25 -4.73
N LYS A 321 19.78 10.26 -3.89
CA LYS A 321 19.47 8.90 -4.30
C LYS A 321 18.32 8.38 -3.50
N TYR A 322 17.38 7.73 -4.15
CA TYR A 322 16.37 6.95 -3.48
C TYR A 322 17.04 5.85 -2.64
N ARG A 323 16.67 5.75 -1.39
CA ARG A 323 17.29 4.81 -0.43
C ARG A 323 16.37 3.66 -0.05
N GLY A 324 15.08 3.77 -0.37
CA GLY A 324 14.09 2.78 0.04
C GLY A 324 14.01 2.66 1.56
N ARG A 325 14.00 3.80 2.27
CA ARG A 325 13.92 3.85 3.73
C ARG A 325 12.50 4.02 4.20
N GLY A 326 12.15 3.26 5.25
CA GLY A 326 10.84 3.42 5.87
C GLY A 326 10.66 2.54 7.09
N ALA A 327 9.89 3.05 8.06
CA ALA A 327 9.49 2.31 9.24
C ALA A 327 8.06 1.82 9.10
N CYS A 328 7.84 0.52 9.32
CA CYS A 328 6.52 -0.08 9.34
C CYS A 328 6.18 -0.51 10.77
N HIS A 329 5.01 -0.09 11.25
CA HIS A 329 4.42 -0.54 12.51
C HIS A 329 3.51 -1.73 12.23
N ILE A 330 3.67 -2.81 12.99
CA ILE A 330 3.00 -4.10 12.76
C ILE A 330 2.14 -4.44 13.98
N GLU A 331 0.84 -4.62 13.78
CA GLU A 331 -0.09 -5.07 14.83
C GLU A 331 0.16 -6.53 15.19
N PHE A 332 0.37 -6.79 16.48
CA PHE A 332 0.55 -8.15 17.01
C PHE A 332 -0.68 -8.66 17.78
N GLY A 333 -1.78 -7.90 17.80
CA GLY A 333 -2.94 -8.18 18.64
C GLY A 333 -2.71 -7.77 20.09
N GLY A 334 -3.75 -7.84 20.93
CA GLY A 334 -3.68 -7.45 22.33
C GLY A 334 -3.30 -5.99 22.58
N GLY A 335 -3.42 -5.11 21.58
CA GLY A 335 -2.99 -3.71 21.66
C GLY A 335 -1.47 -3.52 21.54
N LEU A 336 -0.73 -4.53 21.15
CA LEU A 336 0.73 -4.48 20.98
C LEU A 336 1.10 -4.25 19.52
N VAL A 337 2.09 -3.40 19.28
CA VAL A 337 2.62 -3.07 17.97
C VAL A 337 4.12 -3.29 17.96
N GLY A 338 4.64 -4.04 16.99
CA GLY A 338 6.05 -4.15 16.68
C GLY A 338 6.45 -3.12 15.61
N LYS A 339 7.76 -2.96 15.39
CA LYS A 339 8.28 -2.04 14.38
C LYS A 339 9.43 -2.66 13.62
N VAL A 340 9.46 -2.43 12.32
CA VAL A 340 10.59 -2.75 11.46
C VAL A 340 11.07 -1.48 10.76
N ASP A 341 12.36 -1.15 10.93
CA ASP A 341 13.01 -0.03 10.25
C ASP A 341 13.82 -0.57 9.07
N ALA A 342 13.36 -0.30 7.86
CA ALA A 342 13.96 -0.86 6.65
C ALA A 342 14.77 0.18 5.87
N ASP A 343 15.92 -0.26 5.34
CA ASP A 343 16.77 0.45 4.39
C ASP A 343 17.20 -0.54 3.31
N PHE A 344 16.66 -0.36 2.11
CA PHE A 344 16.84 -1.33 1.02
C PHE A 344 18.05 -1.02 0.13
N LEU A 345 18.43 0.26 -0.01
CA LEU A 345 19.32 0.68 -1.10
C LEU A 345 20.56 1.50 -0.64
N SER A 346 20.74 1.76 0.66
CA SER A 346 21.92 2.49 1.15
C SER A 346 23.16 1.65 1.26
N GLY A 347 23.01 0.34 1.49
CA GLY A 347 24.10 -0.62 1.67
C GLY A 347 24.18 -1.66 0.55
N PRO A 348 25.11 -2.61 0.65
CA PRO A 348 25.27 -3.70 -0.31
C PRO A 348 24.14 -4.74 -0.25
N ALA A 349 23.39 -4.77 0.86
CA ALA A 349 22.21 -5.59 1.07
C ALA A 349 21.17 -4.84 1.90
N PRO A 350 19.88 -5.15 1.75
CA PRO A 350 18.83 -4.61 2.60
C PRO A 350 19.07 -4.92 4.08
N VAL A 351 18.73 -3.95 4.95
CA VAL A 351 18.69 -4.14 6.40
C VAL A 351 17.30 -3.76 6.90
N ALA A 352 16.77 -4.53 7.85
CA ALA A 352 15.45 -4.33 8.41
C ALA A 352 15.38 -4.81 9.87
N PRO A 353 16.05 -4.09 10.82
CA PRO A 353 16.03 -4.43 12.24
C PRO A 353 14.60 -4.37 12.78
N PHE A 354 14.31 -5.29 13.69
CA PHE A 354 13.02 -5.43 14.33
C PHE A 354 13.05 -4.90 15.77
N VAL A 355 12.01 -4.22 16.17
CA VAL A 355 11.73 -3.81 17.54
C VAL A 355 10.53 -4.59 18.05
N ALA A 356 10.69 -5.31 19.15
CA ALA A 356 9.68 -6.18 19.73
C ALA A 356 8.36 -5.44 20.06
N PRO A 357 7.22 -6.14 20.02
CA PRO A 357 5.90 -5.53 20.23
C PRO A 357 5.76 -4.89 21.61
N SER A 358 5.23 -3.68 21.64
CA SER A 358 4.97 -2.92 22.88
C SER A 358 3.77 -1.98 22.74
N ALA A 359 3.21 -1.57 23.88
CA ALA A 359 2.19 -0.52 23.93
C ALA A 359 2.76 0.88 23.62
N GLU A 360 4.07 1.07 23.76
CA GLU A 360 4.74 2.31 23.38
C GLU A 360 4.74 2.48 21.87
N LEU A 361 5.06 1.43 21.12
CA LEU A 361 5.00 1.43 19.66
C LEU A 361 3.57 1.59 19.13
N ALA A 362 2.55 1.17 19.89
CA ALA A 362 1.16 1.49 19.53
C ALA A 362 0.88 3.00 19.58
N ARG A 363 1.43 3.71 20.58
CA ARG A 363 1.36 5.18 20.65
C ARG A 363 2.19 5.84 19.53
N GLU A 364 3.38 5.31 19.23
CA GLU A 364 4.20 5.78 18.11
C GLU A 364 3.46 5.64 16.77
N LYS A 365 2.74 4.52 16.54
CA LYS A 365 1.89 4.31 15.35
C LYS A 365 0.78 5.36 15.24
N ALA A 366 0.14 5.72 16.35
CA ALA A 366 -0.89 6.76 16.37
C ALA A 366 -0.28 8.14 16.04
N GLU A 367 0.86 8.48 16.63
CA GLU A 367 1.57 9.73 16.34
C GLU A 367 2.10 9.78 14.90
N PHE A 368 2.50 8.66 14.33
CA PHE A 368 2.86 8.54 12.92
C PHE A 368 1.73 9.04 12.00
N ALA A 369 0.49 8.62 12.25
CA ALA A 369 -0.67 9.08 11.48
C ALA A 369 -0.95 10.58 11.70
N ALA A 370 -0.93 11.02 12.97
CA ALA A 370 -1.17 12.42 13.33
C ALA A 370 -0.11 13.37 12.72
N ALA A 371 1.16 12.99 12.75
CA ALA A 371 2.25 13.75 12.16
C ALA A 371 2.10 13.93 10.65
N ARG A 372 1.71 12.85 9.92
CA ARG A 372 1.47 12.92 8.48
C ARG A 372 0.25 13.78 8.14
N ARG A 373 -0.82 13.67 8.92
CA ARG A 373 -1.98 14.53 8.75
C ARG A 373 -1.59 16.01 8.87
N ARG A 374 -0.84 16.39 9.90
CA ARG A 374 -0.31 17.77 10.04
C ARG A 374 0.56 18.13 8.86
N ARG A 375 1.57 17.28 8.53
CA ARG A 375 2.53 17.56 7.48
C ARG A 375 1.89 17.76 6.10
N TRP A 376 0.89 16.98 5.76
CA TRP A 376 0.33 17.00 4.39
C TRP A 376 -0.82 17.99 4.24
N PHE A 377 -1.63 18.19 5.27
CA PHE A 377 -2.88 18.95 5.16
C PHE A 377 -2.80 20.38 5.75
N THR A 378 -1.85 20.66 6.63
CA THR A 378 -1.69 21.99 7.20
C THR A 378 -0.33 22.57 6.83
N GLY A 379 -0.33 23.75 6.17
CA GLY A 379 0.87 24.48 5.76
C GLY A 379 1.51 25.26 6.89
#